data_56cbf06ac7bd15fd6b874bc137216d37
#
_entry.id   56cbf06ac7bd15fd6b874bc137216d37
#
_cell.length_a   1.000
_cell.length_b   1.000
_cell.length_c   1.000
_cell.angle_alpha   90.00
_cell.angle_beta   90.00
_cell.angle_gamma   90.00
#
_symmetry.space_group_name_H-M   'P 1'
#
loop_
_entity.id
_entity.type
_entity.pdbx_description
1 polymer ?
#
loop_
_entity_poly.entity_id
_entity_poly.type
_entity_poly.pdbx_seq_one_letter_code
_entity_poly.pdbx_strand_id
1 'polypeptide(L)'
;MDKISRKDFVNIVLRSFEAEASAEEISLINTAMRENEAFRRLYAETVQLYVELSPYGSVEIEKTDKKVDLSLARSVLSNENDSGIISFPKTKQDNEKTKEQISEYESSPASNRTFSKLTFGLLAITSAALVFLVVYANFFAPELIETAVLRSSINAEWKGTNLTEGSTLYAQKETITLAGGIAEFETENQTKVLIEGPAEFRFNSPAQVRLERGKLYSIVKDEDFGFTVTTPNSKIVDLGTEFGVFAGKDGDTELHVIKGKTKLLNTNSWINNTVMEVTENTACRISNNSSSVSRIDVKEEFFARYINKEKDIVWRGEKQLDLADMVGGGNGLGTGKINFGIDTSKGVFRRIQGDKSTVSDNSFLPVKSKFIEGIFVPKGKTEISATGLTCDFGKTDGVCWSSPAYGKINKTDSLIKGFPALRNKNLNYPHNYIYLHSNMGITFSLNAMRTAFDEIEAERFSAVCGVGSTAKKDGFGEMDFKVLVDGEVKFNWPSATADKSVRRVSIPIKPEDDFITLTSTDGVDTPNGDWGIFAEPKIRFIKKQR
;
A
#
# COMPACT_ATOMS: atom_id res chain seq x y z
N MET A 1 -9.56 -1.15 -35.89
CA MET A 1 -8.26 -1.79 -35.65
C MET A 1 -8.16 -2.00 -34.16
N ASP A 2 -8.11 -3.23 -33.74
CA ASP A 2 -8.03 -3.57 -32.32
C ASP A 2 -6.70 -3.07 -31.75
N LYS A 3 -6.77 -2.22 -30.72
CA LYS A 3 -5.58 -1.70 -30.04
C LYS A 3 -4.96 -2.85 -29.27
N ILE A 4 -3.75 -3.23 -29.60
CA ILE A 4 -2.97 -4.21 -28.82
C ILE A 4 -2.77 -3.68 -27.40
N SER A 5 -3.00 -4.52 -26.38
CA SER A 5 -2.66 -4.18 -25.01
C SER A 5 -1.13 -4.21 -24.80
N ARG A 6 -0.60 -3.44 -23.84
CA ARG A 6 0.83 -3.47 -23.49
C ARG A 6 1.29 -4.89 -23.11
N LYS A 7 0.45 -5.65 -22.42
CA LYS A 7 0.72 -7.02 -22.00
C LYS A 7 0.89 -7.96 -23.19
N ASP A 8 -0.05 -7.90 -24.14
CA ASP A 8 0.02 -8.73 -25.34
C ASP A 8 1.21 -8.34 -26.22
N PHE A 9 1.52 -7.04 -26.30
CA PHE A 9 2.70 -6.54 -27.00
C PHE A 9 3.99 -7.15 -26.44
N VAL A 10 4.21 -7.07 -25.11
CA VAL A 10 5.39 -7.64 -24.44
C VAL A 10 5.46 -9.15 -24.62
N ASN A 11 4.33 -9.86 -24.45
CA ASN A 11 4.27 -11.31 -24.65
C ASN A 11 4.66 -11.71 -26.08
N ILE A 12 4.17 -10.98 -27.08
CA ILE A 12 4.52 -11.27 -28.47
C ILE A 12 5.99 -10.92 -28.76
N VAL A 13 6.51 -9.82 -28.19
CA VAL A 13 7.93 -9.47 -28.29
C VAL A 13 8.81 -10.57 -27.70
N LEU A 14 8.49 -11.07 -26.51
CA LEU A 14 9.26 -12.17 -25.89
C LEU A 14 9.21 -13.45 -26.75
N ARG A 15 8.03 -13.84 -27.25
CA ARG A 15 7.90 -14.99 -28.16
C ARG A 15 8.61 -14.78 -29.49
N SER A 16 8.74 -13.52 -29.94
CA SER A 16 9.49 -13.23 -31.19
C SER A 16 10.98 -13.52 -31.05
N PHE A 17 11.56 -13.42 -29.84
CA PHE A 17 12.95 -13.79 -29.58
C PHE A 17 13.16 -15.31 -29.53
N GLU A 18 12.12 -16.05 -29.18
CA GLU A 18 12.12 -17.52 -29.14
C GLU A 18 11.67 -18.15 -30.49
N ALA A 19 11.49 -17.33 -31.52
CA ALA A 19 10.98 -17.69 -32.85
C ALA A 19 9.57 -18.32 -32.85
N GLU A 20 8.79 -18.10 -31.79
CA GLU A 20 7.44 -18.64 -31.60
C GLU A 20 6.31 -17.70 -32.08
N ALA A 21 6.62 -16.43 -32.37
CA ALA A 21 5.63 -15.45 -32.83
C ALA A 21 5.23 -15.66 -34.29
N SER A 22 3.93 -15.54 -34.59
CA SER A 22 3.40 -15.64 -35.95
C SER A 22 3.73 -14.38 -36.79
N ALA A 23 3.59 -14.48 -38.12
CA ALA A 23 3.79 -13.34 -39.01
C ALA A 23 2.80 -12.20 -38.75
N GLU A 24 1.56 -12.55 -38.37
CA GLU A 24 0.51 -11.59 -38.05
C GLU A 24 0.83 -10.84 -36.75
N GLU A 25 1.33 -11.55 -35.73
CA GLU A 25 1.76 -10.98 -34.47
C GLU A 25 2.95 -10.04 -34.63
N ILE A 26 3.93 -10.39 -35.46
CA ILE A 26 5.08 -9.51 -35.78
C ILE A 26 4.61 -8.26 -36.53
N SER A 27 3.65 -8.41 -37.45
CA SER A 27 3.05 -7.27 -38.14
C SER A 27 2.33 -6.33 -37.16
N LEU A 28 1.65 -6.88 -36.17
CA LEU A 28 0.97 -6.12 -35.12
C LEU A 28 1.95 -5.32 -34.26
N ILE A 29 3.07 -5.92 -33.84
CA ILE A 29 4.17 -5.22 -33.14
C ILE A 29 4.69 -4.05 -33.98
N ASN A 30 5.04 -4.30 -35.25
CA ASN A 30 5.58 -3.28 -36.12
C ASN A 30 4.60 -2.12 -36.32
N THR A 31 3.30 -2.42 -36.43
CA THR A 31 2.26 -1.41 -36.53
C THR A 31 2.14 -0.58 -35.27
N ALA A 32 2.10 -1.23 -34.10
CA ALA A 32 2.04 -0.56 -32.80
C ALA A 32 3.25 0.37 -32.58
N MET A 33 4.46 -0.06 -32.94
CA MET A 33 5.67 0.76 -32.86
C MET A 33 5.66 1.94 -33.85
N ARG A 34 5.07 1.80 -35.03
CA ARG A 34 4.94 2.92 -35.98
C ARG A 34 3.99 3.99 -35.49
N GLU A 35 2.89 3.59 -34.85
CA GLU A 35 1.81 4.49 -34.46
C GLU A 35 2.06 5.16 -33.09
N ASN A 36 2.83 4.53 -32.19
CA ASN A 36 2.97 5.01 -30.83
C ASN A 36 4.39 4.88 -30.28
N GLU A 37 4.95 6.01 -29.86
CA GLU A 37 6.31 6.07 -29.26
C GLU A 37 6.43 5.26 -27.98
N ALA A 38 5.39 5.18 -27.16
CA ALA A 38 5.39 4.37 -25.95
C ALA A 38 5.63 2.88 -26.24
N PHE A 39 5.15 2.35 -27.36
CA PHE A 39 5.43 0.98 -27.76
C PHE A 39 6.86 0.81 -28.28
N ARG A 40 7.47 1.83 -28.89
CA ARG A 40 8.90 1.80 -29.24
C ARG A 40 9.80 1.73 -28.01
N ARG A 41 9.49 2.54 -26.98
CA ARG A 41 10.20 2.49 -25.69
C ARG A 41 10.01 1.13 -25.02
N LEU A 42 8.78 0.64 -24.92
CA LEU A 42 8.46 -0.66 -24.35
C LEU A 42 9.18 -1.81 -25.06
N TYR A 43 9.31 -1.75 -26.37
CA TYR A 43 10.08 -2.71 -27.16
C TYR A 43 11.56 -2.68 -26.77
N ALA A 44 12.17 -1.48 -26.72
CA ALA A 44 13.58 -1.32 -26.37
C ALA A 44 13.87 -1.83 -24.94
N GLU A 45 13.02 -1.50 -23.99
CA GLU A 45 13.11 -2.00 -22.60
C GLU A 45 12.95 -3.52 -22.52
N THR A 46 12.01 -4.09 -23.29
CA THR A 46 11.80 -5.55 -23.36
C THR A 46 13.01 -6.26 -23.97
N VAL A 47 13.61 -5.71 -25.03
CA VAL A 47 14.83 -6.25 -25.64
C VAL A 47 16.00 -6.21 -24.66
N GLN A 48 16.19 -5.07 -23.99
CA GLN A 48 17.23 -4.92 -23.00
C GLN A 48 17.06 -5.92 -21.87
N LEU A 49 15.82 -6.04 -21.37
CA LEU A 49 15.47 -7.02 -20.34
C LEU A 49 15.74 -8.45 -20.77
N TYR A 50 15.36 -8.81 -22.00
CA TYR A 50 15.57 -10.14 -22.54
C TYR A 50 17.07 -10.46 -22.70
N VAL A 51 17.87 -9.51 -23.18
CA VAL A 51 19.34 -9.66 -23.29
C VAL A 51 19.98 -9.82 -21.91
N GLU A 52 19.57 -9.01 -20.93
CA GLU A 52 20.07 -9.08 -19.56
C GLU A 52 19.64 -10.38 -18.85
N LEU A 53 18.51 -10.97 -19.21
CA LEU A 53 17.99 -12.21 -18.66
C LEU A 53 18.46 -13.46 -19.43
N SER A 54 19.07 -13.29 -20.61
CA SER A 54 19.55 -14.41 -21.42
C SER A 54 20.83 -15.02 -20.83
N PRO A 55 20.90 -16.35 -20.64
CA PRO A 55 22.09 -17.00 -20.07
C PRO A 55 23.35 -16.87 -20.92
N TYR A 56 23.26 -16.38 -22.14
CA TYR A 56 24.37 -16.29 -23.10
C TYR A 56 24.88 -14.85 -23.37
N GLY A 57 24.32 -13.82 -22.73
CA GLY A 57 24.84 -12.43 -22.80
C GLY A 57 24.90 -11.79 -24.21
N SER A 58 24.57 -12.51 -25.26
CA SER A 58 24.49 -12.03 -26.65
C SER A 58 23.44 -12.86 -27.39
N VAL A 59 22.34 -12.21 -27.79
CA VAL A 59 21.36 -12.81 -28.67
C VAL A 59 21.79 -12.56 -30.10
N GLU A 60 22.32 -13.57 -30.79
CA GLU A 60 22.32 -13.58 -32.26
C GLU A 60 20.85 -13.78 -32.68
N ILE A 61 20.22 -12.68 -33.09
CA ILE A 61 18.91 -12.73 -33.74
C ILE A 61 19.14 -13.38 -35.10
N GLU A 62 19.04 -14.70 -35.15
CA GLU A 62 19.17 -15.46 -36.38
C GLU A 62 18.13 -15.00 -37.40
N LYS A 63 18.58 -14.99 -38.67
CA LYS A 63 17.83 -14.57 -39.85
C LYS A 63 16.59 -15.45 -40.09
N THR A 64 15.51 -15.16 -39.41
CA THR A 64 14.20 -15.63 -39.86
C THR A 64 13.62 -14.60 -40.83
N ASP A 65 12.95 -15.05 -41.92
CA ASP A 65 12.32 -14.21 -42.95
C ASP A 65 11.20 -13.30 -42.41
N LYS A 66 10.96 -13.30 -41.11
CA LYS A 66 9.95 -12.50 -40.39
C LYS A 66 10.66 -11.55 -39.44
N LYS A 67 10.97 -10.35 -39.86
CA LYS A 67 11.73 -9.38 -39.06
C LYS A 67 10.84 -8.35 -38.41
N VAL A 68 11.01 -8.17 -37.10
CA VAL A 68 10.58 -6.96 -36.41
C VAL A 68 11.41 -5.78 -36.97
N ASP A 69 10.76 -4.67 -37.29
CA ASP A 69 11.42 -3.49 -37.87
C ASP A 69 12.21 -2.71 -36.82
N LEU A 70 13.45 -3.11 -36.61
CA LEU A 70 14.36 -2.52 -35.61
C LEU A 70 14.68 -1.05 -35.90
N SER A 71 14.41 -0.53 -37.10
CA SER A 71 14.64 0.88 -37.43
C SER A 71 13.72 1.79 -36.60
N LEU A 72 12.54 1.29 -36.22
CA LEU A 72 11.56 2.01 -35.42
C LEU A 72 11.99 2.13 -33.95
N ALA A 73 12.67 1.13 -33.40
CA ALA A 73 13.22 1.18 -32.05
C ALA A 73 14.51 2.02 -31.96
N ARG A 74 15.29 2.11 -33.03
CA ARG A 74 16.52 2.91 -33.08
C ARG A 74 16.31 4.40 -32.84
N SER A 75 15.19 4.96 -33.23
CA SER A 75 14.90 6.38 -33.02
C SER A 75 14.79 6.77 -31.53
N VAL A 76 14.53 5.81 -30.67
CA VAL A 76 14.42 6.00 -29.21
C VAL A 76 15.78 5.74 -28.53
N LEU A 77 16.51 4.72 -29.01
CA LEU A 77 17.83 4.35 -28.44
C LEU A 77 18.97 5.32 -28.83
N SER A 78 18.84 6.08 -29.92
CA SER A 78 19.83 7.06 -30.35
C SER A 78 19.84 8.34 -29.49
N ASN A 79 18.86 8.55 -28.64
CA ASN A 79 18.78 9.69 -27.72
C ASN A 79 19.35 9.42 -26.33
N GLU A 80 19.76 8.19 -26.02
CA GLU A 80 20.42 7.87 -24.77
C GLU A 80 21.93 7.77 -24.97
N ASN A 81 22.64 8.84 -24.65
CA ASN A 81 24.07 8.78 -24.39
C ASN A 81 24.27 8.17 -22.99
N ASP A 82 24.67 6.95 -22.92
CA ASP A 82 25.85 6.42 -22.24
C ASP A 82 25.70 4.99 -21.73
N SER A 83 26.74 4.19 -22.04
CA SER A 83 27.17 2.95 -21.41
C SER A 83 26.22 1.74 -21.39
N GLY A 84 26.02 1.17 -22.54
CA GLY A 84 25.57 -0.20 -22.72
C GLY A 84 25.68 -0.58 -24.19
N ILE A 85 26.87 -1.00 -24.62
CA ILE A 85 27.21 -1.17 -26.03
C ILE A 85 26.40 -2.31 -26.66
N ILE A 86 25.36 -1.98 -27.39
CA ILE A 86 24.85 -2.83 -28.46
C ILE A 86 25.44 -2.30 -29.75
N SER A 87 26.56 -2.87 -30.21
CA SER A 87 27.18 -2.54 -31.50
C SER A 87 26.42 -3.23 -32.62
N PHE A 88 25.69 -2.43 -33.41
CA PHE A 88 25.12 -2.90 -34.66
C PHE A 88 26.10 -2.68 -35.81
N PRO A 89 26.21 -3.58 -36.81
CA PRO A 89 27.13 -3.42 -37.94
C PRO A 89 26.73 -2.22 -38.81
N LYS A 90 27.70 -1.35 -39.06
CA LYS A 90 27.56 -0.17 -39.94
C LYS A 90 27.44 -0.62 -41.41
N THR A 91 26.35 -0.25 -42.04
CA THR A 91 26.23 -0.28 -43.50
C THR A 91 26.97 0.93 -44.08
N LYS A 92 27.90 0.69 -44.97
CA LYS A 92 28.59 1.71 -45.77
C LYS A 92 27.60 2.37 -46.71
N GLN A 93 27.56 3.68 -46.74
CA GLN A 93 27.07 4.46 -47.85
C GLN A 93 28.15 5.43 -48.30
N ASP A 94 28.38 5.38 -49.64
CA ASP A 94 29.42 6.10 -50.33
C ASP A 94 29.15 7.60 -50.40
N ASN A 95 30.26 8.35 -50.36
CA ASN A 95 30.30 9.79 -50.63
C ASN A 95 30.31 10.06 -52.10
N GLU A 96 29.52 11.01 -52.57
CA GLU A 96 29.82 11.77 -53.77
C GLU A 96 29.87 13.27 -53.48
N LYS A 97 30.91 13.85 -54.12
CA LYS A 97 31.32 15.26 -53.99
C LYS A 97 30.45 16.14 -54.86
N THR A 98 30.17 17.34 -54.41
CA THR A 98 30.00 18.46 -55.35
C THR A 98 30.69 19.72 -54.77
N LYS A 99 31.67 20.20 -55.49
CA LYS A 99 32.28 21.52 -55.34
C LYS A 99 31.46 22.52 -56.11
N GLU A 100 31.22 23.68 -55.54
CA GLU A 100 31.04 24.90 -56.34
C GLU A 100 31.71 26.10 -55.70
N GLN A 101 32.44 26.82 -56.56
CA GLN A 101 33.18 28.05 -56.32
C GLN A 101 32.25 29.25 -56.30
N ILE A 102 32.54 30.25 -55.50
CA ILE A 102 32.18 31.65 -55.82
C ILE A 102 33.29 32.59 -55.41
N SER A 103 33.54 33.47 -56.33
CA SER A 103 34.63 34.42 -56.56
C SER A 103 34.74 35.59 -55.56
N GLU A 104 35.95 36.10 -55.60
CA GLU A 104 36.46 37.36 -55.03
C GLU A 104 35.66 38.61 -55.37
N TYR A 105 35.61 39.50 -54.44
CA TYR A 105 35.47 40.94 -54.70
C TYR A 105 36.40 41.72 -53.76
N GLU A 106 37.44 42.34 -54.35
CA GLU A 106 38.32 43.33 -53.75
C GLU A 106 37.66 44.70 -53.63
N SER A 107 37.97 45.41 -52.56
CA SER A 107 38.35 46.82 -52.60
C SER A 107 38.71 47.39 -51.22
N SER A 108 39.83 47.91 -51.17
CA SER A 108 40.73 48.80 -50.48
C SER A 108 40.24 49.84 -49.46
N PRO A 109 41.16 50.62 -48.82
CA PRO A 109 41.28 50.56 -47.36
C PRO A 109 41.00 51.92 -46.69
N ALA A 110 40.73 51.91 -45.38
CA ALA A 110 41.04 53.06 -44.54
C ALA A 110 40.90 52.79 -43.00
N SER A 111 42.03 53.17 -42.33
CA SER A 111 42.05 53.88 -41.06
C SER A 111 41.73 53.19 -39.75
N ASN A 112 42.76 52.91 -39.00
CA ASN A 112 42.91 52.96 -37.53
C ASN A 112 41.66 53.02 -36.64
N ARG A 113 41.33 51.86 -36.08
CA ARG A 113 40.71 51.68 -34.77
C ARG A 113 41.00 50.27 -34.25
N THR A 114 42.19 50.00 -33.84
CA THR A 114 42.62 48.71 -33.30
C THR A 114 41.99 48.37 -31.95
N PHE A 115 41.55 49.38 -31.17
CA PHE A 115 40.86 49.18 -29.87
C PHE A 115 39.38 48.74 -30.02
N SER A 116 38.69 49.13 -31.07
CA SER A 116 37.26 48.78 -31.25
C SER A 116 37.09 47.34 -31.79
N LYS A 117 38.06 46.82 -32.52
CA LYS A 117 37.97 45.45 -33.07
C LYS A 117 38.15 44.38 -31.99
N LEU A 118 38.93 44.64 -30.93
CA LEU A 118 39.12 43.71 -29.82
C LEU A 118 37.84 43.63 -28.94
N THR A 119 37.19 44.79 -28.69
CA THR A 119 35.94 44.85 -27.90
C THR A 119 34.76 44.27 -28.66
N PHE A 120 34.66 44.50 -29.98
CA PHE A 120 33.64 43.87 -30.81
C PHE A 120 33.86 42.37 -30.97
N GLY A 121 35.10 41.90 -31.06
CA GLY A 121 35.45 40.49 -31.08
C GLY A 121 35.10 39.78 -29.77
N LEU A 122 35.39 40.39 -28.62
CA LEU A 122 35.01 39.87 -27.32
C LEU A 122 33.49 39.84 -27.13
N LEU A 123 32.76 40.89 -27.57
CA LEU A 123 31.31 40.94 -27.49
C LEU A 123 30.64 39.88 -28.41
N ALA A 124 31.22 39.67 -29.60
CA ALA A 124 30.75 38.64 -30.53
C ALA A 124 30.98 37.21 -30.00
N ILE A 125 32.14 36.96 -29.34
CA ILE A 125 32.42 35.66 -28.71
C ILE A 125 31.51 35.42 -27.52
N THR A 126 31.26 36.43 -26.68
CA THR A 126 30.34 36.28 -25.53
C THR A 126 28.90 36.12 -25.98
N SER A 127 28.44 36.83 -27.02
CA SER A 127 27.12 36.65 -27.56
C SER A 127 26.95 35.27 -28.25
N ALA A 128 27.96 34.81 -28.99
CA ALA A 128 27.98 33.48 -29.58
C ALA A 128 28.00 32.38 -28.51
N ALA A 129 28.76 32.55 -27.42
CA ALA A 129 28.76 31.64 -26.29
C ALA A 129 27.43 31.62 -25.56
N LEU A 130 26.79 32.80 -25.40
CA LEU A 130 25.46 32.88 -24.78
C LEU A 130 24.37 32.20 -25.66
N VAL A 131 24.40 32.46 -26.97
CA VAL A 131 23.50 31.80 -27.93
C VAL A 131 23.75 30.30 -27.95
N PHE A 132 25.03 29.86 -27.96
CA PHE A 132 25.39 28.45 -27.85
C PHE A 132 24.87 27.83 -26.54
N LEU A 133 24.99 28.53 -25.42
CA LEU A 133 24.57 28.06 -24.12
C LEU A 133 23.02 27.99 -24.06
N VAL A 134 22.31 28.95 -24.66
CA VAL A 134 20.83 28.93 -24.79
C VAL A 134 20.38 27.81 -25.71
N VAL A 135 21.07 27.64 -26.86
CA VAL A 135 20.78 26.53 -27.81
C VAL A 135 21.09 25.19 -27.14
N TYR A 136 22.24 25.08 -26.49
CA TYR A 136 22.61 23.88 -25.74
C TYR A 136 21.61 23.57 -24.64
N ALA A 137 21.19 24.56 -23.83
CA ALA A 137 20.19 24.39 -22.76
C ALA A 137 18.80 24.03 -23.29
N ASN A 138 18.42 24.47 -24.51
CA ASN A 138 17.11 24.15 -25.07
C ASN A 138 17.08 22.87 -25.93
N PHE A 139 18.20 22.50 -26.55
CA PHE A 139 18.24 21.37 -27.49
C PHE A 139 19.03 20.17 -27.00
N PHE A 140 19.91 20.36 -26.00
CA PHE A 140 20.79 19.30 -25.48
C PHE A 140 20.65 19.10 -23.96
N ALA A 141 19.80 19.88 -23.26
CA ALA A 141 19.49 19.55 -21.90
C ALA A 141 18.74 18.20 -21.89
N PRO A 142 19.16 17.23 -21.08
CA PRO A 142 18.47 15.97 -20.98
C PRO A 142 17.01 16.24 -20.55
N GLU A 143 16.06 15.71 -21.28
CA GLU A 143 14.66 15.75 -20.88
C GLU A 143 14.55 15.10 -19.50
N LEU A 144 13.93 15.82 -18.56
CA LEU A 144 13.62 15.29 -17.25
C LEU A 144 12.46 14.30 -17.41
N ILE A 145 12.75 13.01 -17.38
CA ILE A 145 11.73 11.95 -17.48
C ILE A 145 11.01 11.89 -16.14
N GLU A 146 9.74 12.22 -16.13
CA GLU A 146 8.88 12.02 -14.97
C GLU A 146 8.75 10.52 -14.69
N THR A 147 8.93 10.12 -13.44
CA THR A 147 8.92 8.70 -13.07
C THR A 147 7.79 8.34 -12.13
N ALA A 148 7.57 9.16 -11.12
CA ALA A 148 6.53 8.93 -10.12
C ALA A 148 6.11 10.23 -9.44
N VAL A 149 4.90 10.25 -8.89
CA VAL A 149 4.38 11.36 -8.08
C VAL A 149 4.11 10.83 -6.67
N LEU A 150 4.55 11.57 -5.65
CA LEU A 150 4.18 11.29 -4.26
C LEU A 150 2.70 11.62 -4.06
N ARG A 151 1.85 10.59 -3.89
CA ARG A 151 0.40 10.75 -3.75
C ARG A 151 -0.03 10.97 -2.32
N SER A 152 0.56 10.23 -1.38
CA SER A 152 0.23 10.30 0.04
C SER A 152 1.40 9.89 0.90
N SER A 153 1.42 10.35 2.16
CA SER A 153 2.43 9.90 3.12
C SER A 153 1.90 9.98 4.56
N ILE A 154 2.37 9.06 5.39
CA ILE A 154 2.07 9.03 6.82
C ILE A 154 3.38 9.03 7.58
N ASN A 155 3.58 10.07 8.44
CA ASN A 155 4.77 10.25 9.28
C ASN A 155 6.09 10.12 8.50
N ALA A 156 6.11 10.57 7.24
CA ALA A 156 7.30 10.48 6.39
C ALA A 156 8.38 11.47 6.86
N GLU A 157 9.57 10.94 7.16
CA GLU A 157 10.75 11.70 7.53
C GLU A 157 11.80 11.58 6.44
N TRP A 158 12.02 12.64 5.67
CA TRP A 158 12.97 12.68 4.57
C TRP A 158 14.37 13.14 5.02
N LYS A 159 15.43 12.61 4.41
CA LYS A 159 16.81 13.08 4.60
C LYS A 159 17.39 13.58 3.29
N GLY A 160 17.94 14.80 3.32
CA GLY A 160 18.59 15.41 2.16
C GLY A 160 17.64 15.94 1.09
N THR A 161 16.36 15.70 1.22
CA THR A 161 15.29 16.22 0.34
C THR A 161 14.05 16.51 1.18
N ASN A 162 13.14 17.31 0.66
CA ASN A 162 11.87 17.57 1.32
C ASN A 162 10.74 17.34 0.30
N LEU A 163 10.20 16.11 0.29
CA LEU A 163 9.10 15.75 -0.58
C LEU A 163 7.77 15.98 0.15
N THR A 164 6.85 16.62 -0.56
CA THR A 164 5.46 16.83 -0.12
C THR A 164 4.51 16.13 -1.10
N GLU A 165 3.29 15.90 -0.68
CA GLU A 165 2.27 15.35 -1.58
C GLU A 165 2.12 16.22 -2.82
N GLY A 166 2.07 15.57 -4.00
CA GLY A 166 2.12 16.23 -5.31
C GLY A 166 3.54 16.43 -5.85
N SER A 167 4.62 16.16 -5.08
CA SER A 167 5.98 16.22 -5.59
C SER A 167 6.19 15.18 -6.70
N THR A 168 6.63 15.64 -7.87
CA THR A 168 7.02 14.79 -8.99
C THR A 168 8.48 14.39 -8.85
N LEU A 169 8.75 13.10 -9.01
CA LEU A 169 10.10 12.55 -9.10
C LEU A 169 10.49 12.38 -10.56
N TYR A 170 11.72 12.70 -10.84
CA TYR A 170 12.34 12.53 -12.16
C TYR A 170 13.35 11.40 -12.12
N ALA A 171 13.64 10.81 -13.29
CA ALA A 171 14.72 9.83 -13.41
C ALA A 171 16.04 10.48 -12.98
N GLN A 172 16.60 10.00 -11.89
CA GLN A 172 17.81 10.58 -11.31
C GLN A 172 18.75 9.50 -10.79
N LYS A 173 20.03 9.86 -10.73
CA LYS A 173 21.07 8.98 -10.17
C LYS A 173 21.11 9.04 -8.63
N GLU A 174 20.55 10.09 -8.03
CA GLU A 174 20.60 10.30 -6.59
C GLU A 174 19.57 9.44 -5.87
N THR A 175 20.00 8.87 -4.75
CA THR A 175 19.17 8.03 -3.89
C THR A 175 18.38 8.89 -2.93
N ILE A 176 17.09 8.66 -2.85
CA ILE A 176 16.17 9.28 -1.90
C ILE A 176 16.20 8.46 -0.60
N THR A 177 16.29 9.15 0.55
CA THR A 177 16.28 8.51 1.87
C THR A 177 15.00 8.87 2.62
N LEU A 178 14.20 7.86 2.91
CA LEU A 178 13.07 7.92 3.83
C LEU A 178 13.52 7.35 5.18
N ALA A 179 13.74 8.21 6.18
CA ALA A 179 14.25 7.80 7.49
C ALA A 179 13.21 7.09 8.34
N GLY A 180 11.94 7.43 8.16
CA GLY A 180 10.79 6.85 8.88
C GLY A 180 9.49 7.15 8.16
N GLY A 181 8.40 6.50 8.61
CA GLY A 181 7.08 6.64 8.02
C GLY A 181 6.88 5.83 6.73
N ILE A 182 5.83 6.16 6.00
CA ILE A 182 5.43 5.46 4.76
C ILE A 182 5.07 6.50 3.72
N ALA A 183 5.47 6.26 2.48
CA ALA A 183 5.16 7.09 1.33
C ALA A 183 4.56 6.25 0.20
N GLU A 184 3.48 6.71 -0.40
CA GLU A 184 2.83 6.13 -1.57
C GLU A 184 3.14 6.96 -2.80
N PHE A 185 3.74 6.33 -3.77
CA PHE A 185 4.03 6.88 -5.08
C PHE A 185 3.13 6.23 -6.14
N GLU A 186 2.80 7.00 -7.14
CA GLU A 186 2.16 6.51 -8.35
C GLU A 186 3.06 6.85 -9.54
N THR A 187 3.43 5.84 -10.31
CA THR A 187 4.23 6.05 -11.52
C THR A 187 3.36 6.59 -12.66
N GLU A 188 3.98 7.12 -13.70
CA GLU A 188 3.28 7.55 -14.92
C GLU A 188 2.40 6.43 -15.50
N ASN A 189 2.85 5.19 -15.36
CA ASN A 189 2.12 3.99 -15.78
C ASN A 189 1.04 3.55 -14.77
N GLN A 190 0.71 4.36 -13.75
CA GLN A 190 -0.29 4.08 -12.72
C GLN A 190 0.03 2.89 -11.79
N THR A 191 1.28 2.41 -11.77
CA THR A 191 1.73 1.48 -10.75
C THR A 191 1.81 2.19 -9.41
N LYS A 192 1.16 1.64 -8.38
CA LYS A 192 1.27 2.13 -7.01
C LYS A 192 2.46 1.47 -6.33
N VAL A 193 3.29 2.29 -5.71
CA VAL A 193 4.48 1.86 -4.98
C VAL A 193 4.45 2.46 -3.59
N LEU A 194 4.33 1.62 -2.56
CA LEU A 194 4.43 2.03 -1.17
C LEU A 194 5.83 1.72 -0.66
N ILE A 195 6.50 2.71 -0.09
CA ILE A 195 7.84 2.56 0.50
C ILE A 195 7.76 2.87 1.99
N GLU A 196 8.24 1.93 2.81
CA GLU A 196 8.26 2.06 4.26
C GLU A 196 9.68 2.26 4.76
N GLY A 197 9.89 3.36 5.49
CA GLY A 197 11.16 3.71 6.11
C GLY A 197 11.54 2.84 7.33
N PRO A 198 12.84 2.71 7.65
CA PRO A 198 13.95 3.35 6.94
C PRO A 198 14.23 2.71 5.59
N ALA A 199 14.27 3.52 4.52
CA ALA A 199 14.47 3.07 3.16
C ALA A 199 15.38 4.01 2.36
N GLU A 200 16.09 3.44 1.40
CA GLU A 200 16.90 4.14 0.40
C GLU A 200 16.51 3.62 -0.98
N PHE A 201 16.08 4.51 -1.85
CA PHE A 201 15.53 4.13 -3.15
C PHE A 201 15.67 5.24 -4.18
N ARG A 202 15.47 4.90 -5.46
CA ARG A 202 15.31 5.85 -6.55
C ARG A 202 14.47 5.25 -7.66
N PHE A 203 13.75 6.09 -8.38
CA PHE A 203 13.08 5.70 -9.61
C PHE A 203 14.00 5.98 -10.79
N ASN A 204 14.35 4.95 -11.54
CA ASN A 204 15.20 5.07 -12.73
C ASN A 204 14.37 5.40 -13.98
N SER A 205 13.11 4.92 -14.02
CA SER A 205 12.11 5.20 -15.07
C SER A 205 10.70 5.01 -14.49
N PRO A 206 9.63 5.34 -15.22
CA PRO A 206 8.25 5.02 -14.82
C PRO A 206 8.01 3.54 -14.56
N ALA A 207 8.77 2.67 -15.22
CA ALA A 207 8.67 1.21 -15.09
C ALA A 207 9.73 0.59 -14.17
N GLN A 208 10.62 1.39 -13.55
CA GLN A 208 11.72 0.84 -12.78
C GLN A 208 12.03 1.63 -11.51
N VAL A 209 12.08 0.92 -10.39
CA VAL A 209 12.56 1.43 -9.11
C VAL A 209 13.75 0.61 -8.62
N ARG A 210 14.76 1.29 -8.08
CA ARG A 210 15.86 0.66 -7.36
C ARG A 210 15.67 0.86 -5.86
N LEU A 211 15.63 -0.23 -5.12
CA LEU A 211 15.56 -0.28 -3.67
C LEU A 211 16.91 -0.74 -3.12
N GLU A 212 17.68 0.18 -2.56
CA GLU A 212 18.97 -0.15 -1.94
C GLU A 212 18.78 -0.82 -0.58
N ARG A 213 17.79 -0.34 0.18
CA ARG A 213 17.35 -0.96 1.44
C ARG A 213 15.94 -0.50 1.81
N GLY A 214 15.26 -1.27 2.67
CA GLY A 214 13.93 -0.97 3.18
C GLY A 214 12.87 -1.92 2.68
N LYS A 215 11.62 -1.51 2.77
CA LYS A 215 10.47 -2.26 2.30
C LYS A 215 9.76 -1.50 1.20
N LEU A 216 9.40 -2.23 0.16
CA LEU A 216 8.61 -1.74 -0.96
C LEU A 216 7.45 -2.70 -1.18
N TYR A 217 6.25 -2.18 -1.38
CA TYR A 217 5.10 -2.92 -1.86
C TYR A 217 4.60 -2.31 -3.16
N SER A 218 4.37 -3.13 -4.16
CA SER A 218 3.90 -2.69 -5.47
C SER A 218 2.57 -3.33 -5.83
N ILE A 219 1.67 -2.51 -6.39
CA ILE A 219 0.41 -2.93 -7.00
C ILE A 219 0.48 -2.50 -8.45
N VAL A 220 0.72 -3.47 -9.33
CA VAL A 220 0.84 -3.25 -10.76
C VAL A 220 -0.48 -3.56 -11.41
N LYS A 221 -1.02 -2.61 -12.20
CA LYS A 221 -2.23 -2.84 -12.98
C LYS A 221 -1.91 -3.75 -14.17
N ASP A 222 -2.89 -4.50 -14.63
CA ASP A 222 -2.73 -5.45 -15.76
C ASP A 222 -2.20 -4.78 -17.05
N GLU A 223 -2.35 -3.47 -17.18
CA GLU A 223 -1.88 -2.70 -18.35
C GLU A 223 -0.39 -2.29 -18.25
N ASP A 224 0.23 -2.40 -17.06
CA ASP A 224 1.60 -1.93 -16.77
C ASP A 224 2.58 -3.10 -16.54
N PHE A 225 2.47 -4.09 -17.38
CA PHE A 225 3.27 -5.30 -17.36
C PHE A 225 4.77 -5.01 -17.50
N GLY A 226 5.60 -5.58 -16.61
CA GLY A 226 7.06 -5.43 -16.68
C GLY A 226 7.66 -4.42 -15.70
N PHE A 227 6.85 -3.86 -14.76
CA PHE A 227 7.41 -3.05 -13.69
C PHE A 227 8.52 -3.79 -12.96
N THR A 228 9.65 -3.14 -12.80
CA THR A 228 10.88 -3.78 -12.31
C THR A 228 11.34 -3.16 -10.99
N VAL A 229 11.56 -4.01 -10.00
CA VAL A 229 12.25 -3.65 -8.76
C VAL A 229 13.65 -4.24 -8.77
N THR A 230 14.67 -3.39 -8.66
CA THR A 230 16.08 -3.84 -8.52
C THR A 230 16.55 -3.62 -7.08
N THR A 231 17.31 -4.55 -6.56
CA THR A 231 17.98 -4.48 -5.26
C THR A 231 19.48 -4.68 -5.46
N PRO A 232 20.33 -4.60 -4.43
CA PRO A 232 21.76 -4.88 -4.58
C PRO A 232 22.09 -6.25 -5.20
N ASN A 233 21.25 -7.26 -4.97
CA ASN A 233 21.53 -8.65 -5.38
C ASN A 233 20.42 -9.30 -6.24
N SER A 234 19.41 -8.55 -6.62
CA SER A 234 18.28 -9.12 -7.38
C SER A 234 17.62 -8.13 -8.32
N LYS A 235 17.00 -8.68 -9.37
CA LYS A 235 16.07 -7.99 -10.25
C LYS A 235 14.76 -8.74 -10.25
N ILE A 236 13.69 -8.06 -9.90
CA ILE A 236 12.32 -8.60 -9.83
C ILE A 236 11.51 -7.93 -10.93
N VAL A 237 10.95 -8.73 -11.81
CA VAL A 237 10.13 -8.25 -12.94
C VAL A 237 8.70 -8.71 -12.72
N ASP A 238 7.80 -7.77 -12.73
CA ASP A 238 6.38 -7.99 -12.60
C ASP A 238 5.78 -8.63 -13.86
N LEU A 239 4.79 -9.50 -13.62
CA LEU A 239 3.97 -10.14 -14.65
C LEU A 239 2.46 -9.95 -14.38
N GLY A 240 2.04 -8.79 -13.83
CA GLY A 240 0.67 -8.47 -13.42
C GLY A 240 0.40 -8.88 -11.98
N THR A 241 1.00 -8.19 -11.00
CA THR A 241 1.09 -8.67 -9.62
C THR A 241 0.86 -7.62 -8.54
N GLU A 242 0.54 -8.13 -7.35
CA GLU A 242 0.73 -7.44 -6.08
C GLU A 242 1.88 -8.16 -5.34
N PHE A 243 2.98 -7.48 -5.07
CA PHE A 243 4.14 -8.08 -4.43
C PHE A 243 4.89 -7.12 -3.51
N GLY A 244 5.58 -7.68 -2.52
CA GLY A 244 6.44 -6.96 -1.61
C GLY A 244 7.90 -7.34 -1.77
N VAL A 245 8.80 -6.37 -1.68
CA VAL A 245 10.25 -6.55 -1.70
C VAL A 245 10.85 -5.95 -0.44
N PHE A 246 11.66 -6.72 0.26
CA PHE A 246 12.45 -6.24 1.37
C PHE A 246 13.94 -6.37 1.02
N ALA A 247 14.66 -5.26 1.09
CA ALA A 247 16.11 -5.21 0.97
C ALA A 247 16.72 -4.94 2.35
N GLY A 248 17.40 -5.92 2.89
CA GLY A 248 18.03 -5.86 4.21
C GLY A 248 19.30 -5.03 4.24
N LYS A 249 19.72 -4.60 5.42
CA LYS A 249 21.00 -3.86 5.62
C LYS A 249 22.24 -4.69 5.26
N ASP A 250 22.13 -5.99 5.36
CA ASP A 250 23.15 -7.02 5.04
C ASP A 250 23.17 -7.37 3.56
N GLY A 251 22.30 -6.73 2.75
CA GLY A 251 22.19 -6.96 1.32
C GLY A 251 21.31 -8.17 0.95
N ASP A 252 20.64 -8.80 1.92
CA ASP A 252 19.66 -9.84 1.64
C ASP A 252 18.42 -9.24 0.97
N THR A 253 17.81 -9.99 0.06
CA THR A 253 16.53 -9.61 -0.55
C THR A 253 15.47 -10.68 -0.28
N GLU A 254 14.30 -10.26 0.19
CA GLU A 254 13.09 -11.12 0.26
C GLU A 254 12.07 -10.60 -0.76
N LEU A 255 11.47 -11.51 -1.51
CA LEU A 255 10.36 -11.27 -2.42
C LEU A 255 9.14 -12.05 -1.95
N HIS A 256 8.01 -11.38 -1.78
CA HIS A 256 6.72 -11.97 -1.39
C HIS A 256 5.68 -11.66 -2.45
N VAL A 257 5.21 -12.65 -3.18
CA VAL A 257 4.14 -12.50 -4.19
C VAL A 257 2.80 -12.77 -3.53
N ILE A 258 1.96 -11.73 -3.48
CA ILE A 258 0.64 -11.79 -2.84
C ILE A 258 -0.44 -12.19 -3.85
N LYS A 259 -0.32 -11.69 -5.10
CA LYS A 259 -1.25 -12.01 -6.18
C LYS A 259 -0.49 -12.02 -7.51
N GLY A 260 -0.82 -12.96 -8.40
CA GLY A 260 -0.21 -13.08 -9.72
C GLY A 260 1.15 -13.77 -9.69
N LYS A 261 2.11 -13.31 -10.49
CA LYS A 261 3.44 -13.93 -10.62
C LYS A 261 4.53 -12.95 -11.03
N THR A 262 5.76 -13.17 -10.60
CA THR A 262 6.94 -12.37 -10.91
C THR A 262 8.08 -13.26 -11.42
N LYS A 263 9.02 -12.67 -12.16
CA LYS A 263 10.33 -13.28 -12.42
C LYS A 263 11.36 -12.70 -11.46
N LEU A 264 12.04 -13.55 -10.73
CA LEU A 264 13.14 -13.21 -9.84
C LEU A 264 14.46 -13.64 -10.45
N LEU A 265 15.37 -12.68 -10.62
CA LEU A 265 16.72 -12.89 -11.10
C LEU A 265 17.71 -12.60 -9.96
N ASN A 266 18.58 -13.56 -9.64
CA ASN A 266 19.70 -13.35 -8.73
C ASN A 266 20.88 -12.75 -9.50
N THR A 267 21.31 -11.55 -9.12
CA THR A 267 22.40 -10.81 -9.78
C THR A 267 23.77 -11.02 -9.12
N ASN A 268 23.87 -11.79 -8.04
CA ASN A 268 25.16 -12.10 -7.38
C ASN A 268 26.06 -13.07 -8.15
N SER A 269 25.54 -13.74 -9.18
CA SER A 269 26.31 -14.74 -9.93
C SER A 269 26.42 -14.34 -11.39
N TRP A 270 27.64 -14.10 -11.85
CA TRP A 270 27.94 -13.83 -13.26
C TRP A 270 27.85 -15.08 -14.15
N ILE A 271 27.83 -16.28 -13.55
CA ILE A 271 27.93 -17.55 -14.29
C ILE A 271 26.61 -18.31 -14.28
N ASN A 272 25.78 -18.13 -13.25
CA ASN A 272 24.49 -18.81 -13.10
C ASN A 272 23.40 -17.80 -12.68
N ASN A 273 22.98 -16.96 -13.60
CA ASN A 273 21.80 -16.13 -13.41
C ASN A 273 20.55 -17.03 -13.32
N THR A 274 20.23 -17.49 -12.11
CA THR A 274 19.03 -18.28 -11.90
C THR A 274 17.82 -17.36 -12.02
N VAL A 275 17.07 -17.52 -13.11
CA VAL A 275 15.75 -16.93 -13.27
C VAL A 275 14.72 -17.87 -12.68
N MET A 276 13.93 -17.39 -11.75
CA MET A 276 12.88 -18.17 -11.11
C MET A 276 11.54 -17.45 -11.23
N GLU A 277 10.51 -18.13 -11.68
CA GLU A 277 9.15 -17.64 -11.56
C GLU A 277 8.66 -17.85 -10.12
N VAL A 278 8.20 -16.79 -9.49
CA VAL A 278 7.61 -16.79 -8.14
C VAL A 278 6.13 -16.48 -8.30
N THR A 279 5.29 -17.41 -7.85
CA THR A 279 3.84 -17.37 -8.04
C THR A 279 3.11 -16.88 -6.79
N GLU A 280 1.83 -16.61 -6.93
CA GLU A 280 0.93 -16.21 -5.86
C GLU A 280 1.09 -17.04 -4.58
N ASN A 281 1.03 -16.38 -3.42
CA ASN A 281 1.20 -16.98 -2.10
C ASN A 281 2.54 -17.70 -1.90
N THR A 282 3.59 -17.28 -2.60
CA THR A 282 4.95 -17.78 -2.39
C THR A 282 5.92 -16.66 -2.09
N ALA A 283 6.98 -16.99 -1.35
CA ALA A 283 8.04 -16.04 -1.04
C ALA A 283 9.42 -16.69 -1.17
N CYS A 284 10.40 -15.87 -1.56
CA CYS A 284 11.77 -16.28 -1.75
C CYS A 284 12.73 -15.28 -1.11
N ARG A 285 13.90 -15.77 -0.71
CA ARG A 285 15.02 -14.99 -0.19
C ARG A 285 16.28 -15.28 -0.95
N ILE A 286 17.00 -14.22 -1.30
CA ILE A 286 18.37 -14.26 -1.81
C ILE A 286 19.25 -13.61 -0.75
N SER A 287 20.19 -14.39 -0.18
CA SER A 287 21.18 -13.85 0.76
C SER A 287 22.34 -13.21 0.00
N ASN A 288 22.90 -12.12 0.55
CA ASN A 288 23.91 -11.28 -0.11
C ASN A 288 25.09 -12.05 -0.70
N ASN A 289 25.54 -13.12 -0.03
CA ASN A 289 26.70 -13.92 -0.45
C ASN A 289 26.31 -15.27 -1.07
N SER A 290 25.04 -15.44 -1.47
CA SER A 290 24.55 -16.71 -2.00
C SER A 290 24.13 -16.59 -3.45
N SER A 291 24.54 -17.53 -4.27
CA SER A 291 24.01 -17.72 -5.62
C SER A 291 22.68 -18.50 -5.64
N SER A 292 22.22 -18.99 -4.47
CA SER A 292 20.99 -19.77 -4.37
C SER A 292 19.82 -18.93 -3.89
N VAL A 293 18.63 -19.28 -4.39
CA VAL A 293 17.34 -18.75 -3.95
C VAL A 293 16.71 -19.73 -2.97
N SER A 294 16.38 -19.31 -1.76
CA SER A 294 15.68 -20.12 -0.78
C SER A 294 14.20 -19.74 -0.72
N ARG A 295 13.30 -20.72 -0.58
CA ARG A 295 11.89 -20.47 -0.28
C ARG A 295 11.73 -20.13 1.19
N ILE A 296 10.87 -19.16 1.49
CA ILE A 296 10.49 -18.72 2.83
C ILE A 296 8.96 -18.65 2.93
N ASP A 297 8.44 -18.52 4.15
CA ASP A 297 7.00 -18.30 4.36
C ASP A 297 6.59 -16.89 3.94
N VAL A 298 5.42 -16.78 3.32
CA VAL A 298 4.83 -15.49 2.99
C VAL A 298 4.46 -14.75 4.27
N LYS A 299 4.93 -13.52 4.39
CA LYS A 299 4.60 -12.61 5.50
C LYS A 299 3.60 -11.57 5.00
N GLU A 300 2.32 -11.91 4.99
CA GLU A 300 1.27 -11.05 4.41
C GLU A 300 1.24 -9.65 5.04
N GLU A 301 1.33 -9.55 6.37
CA GLU A 301 1.24 -8.28 7.12
C GLU A 301 2.59 -7.55 7.28
N PHE A 302 3.63 -8.00 6.60
CA PHE A 302 4.96 -7.41 6.69
C PHE A 302 5.09 -6.07 5.94
N PHE A 303 4.29 -5.87 4.90
CA PHE A 303 4.31 -4.70 4.03
C PHE A 303 3.07 -3.85 4.22
N ALA A 304 3.24 -2.52 4.26
CA ALA A 304 2.12 -1.61 4.09
C ALA A 304 1.58 -1.75 2.66
N ARG A 305 0.27 -2.00 2.52
CA ARG A 305 -0.39 -2.20 1.22
C ARG A 305 -1.31 -1.05 0.83
N TYR A 306 -1.77 -0.31 1.81
CA TYR A 306 -2.64 0.84 1.64
C TYR A 306 -2.43 1.81 2.78
N ILE A 307 -2.50 3.10 2.48
CA ILE A 307 -2.48 4.16 3.49
C ILE A 307 -3.66 5.11 3.27
N ASN A 308 -4.24 5.57 4.38
CA ASN A 308 -5.23 6.63 4.39
C ASN A 308 -4.82 7.65 5.45
N LYS A 309 -4.27 8.78 5.00
CA LYS A 309 -3.74 9.83 5.87
C LYS A 309 -4.83 10.48 6.72
N GLU A 310 -5.99 10.76 6.15
CA GLU A 310 -7.10 11.42 6.86
C GLU A 310 -7.59 10.57 8.04
N LYS A 311 -7.58 9.26 7.87
CA LYS A 311 -7.99 8.29 8.88
C LYS A 311 -6.81 7.73 9.69
N ASP A 312 -5.56 8.14 9.37
CA ASP A 312 -4.33 7.63 9.99
C ASP A 312 -4.27 6.09 9.97
N ILE A 313 -4.54 5.53 8.80
CA ILE A 313 -4.59 4.09 8.57
C ILE A 313 -3.37 3.67 7.76
N VAL A 314 -2.70 2.62 8.25
CA VAL A 314 -1.73 1.83 7.51
C VAL A 314 -2.24 0.39 7.51
N TRP A 315 -2.82 -0.02 6.38
CA TRP A 315 -3.32 -1.38 6.22
C TRP A 315 -2.25 -2.30 5.62
N ARG A 316 -2.06 -3.47 6.22
CA ARG A 316 -1.03 -4.45 5.83
C ARG A 316 -1.62 -5.76 5.29
N GLY A 317 -2.91 -5.77 4.97
CA GLY A 317 -3.63 -6.97 4.54
C GLY A 317 -4.35 -7.68 5.68
N GLU A 318 -4.52 -7.01 6.81
CA GLU A 318 -5.32 -7.52 7.92
C GLU A 318 -6.73 -7.83 7.45
N LYS A 319 -7.22 -9.00 7.86
CA LYS A 319 -8.55 -9.51 7.46
C LYS A 319 -9.63 -9.13 8.47
N GLN A 320 -9.25 -8.41 9.53
CA GLN A 320 -10.16 -8.07 10.65
C GLN A 320 -9.81 -6.72 11.24
N LEU A 321 -10.83 -5.93 11.62
CA LEU A 321 -10.70 -4.80 12.52
C LEU A 321 -11.09 -5.19 13.93
N ASP A 322 -10.32 -4.74 14.90
CA ASP A 322 -10.57 -4.95 16.33
C ASP A 322 -11.34 -3.77 16.92
N LEU A 323 -12.60 -4.00 17.29
CA LEU A 323 -13.43 -2.95 17.88
C LEU A 323 -12.95 -2.53 19.28
N ALA A 324 -12.25 -3.43 20.02
CA ALA A 324 -11.67 -3.07 21.31
C ALA A 324 -10.52 -2.06 21.15
N ASP A 325 -9.69 -2.22 20.11
CA ASP A 325 -8.67 -1.24 19.75
C ASP A 325 -9.30 0.14 19.49
N MET A 326 -10.43 0.18 18.77
CA MET A 326 -11.15 1.43 18.50
C MET A 326 -11.67 2.09 19.78
N VAL A 327 -12.15 1.31 20.75
CA VAL A 327 -12.57 1.82 22.07
C VAL A 327 -11.40 2.39 22.84
N GLY A 328 -10.19 1.91 22.59
CA GLY A 328 -8.93 2.46 23.09
C GLY A 328 -8.44 3.72 22.35
N GLY A 329 -9.24 4.28 21.45
CA GLY A 329 -8.90 5.42 20.61
C GLY A 329 -8.08 5.07 19.37
N GLY A 330 -7.99 3.80 19.00
CA GLY A 330 -7.28 3.30 17.83
C GLY A 330 -8.11 3.28 16.55
N ASN A 331 -7.50 2.71 15.52
CA ASN A 331 -8.08 2.58 14.18
C ASN A 331 -8.56 1.16 13.84
N GLY A 332 -8.54 0.24 14.81
CA GLY A 332 -8.88 -1.16 14.63
C GLY A 332 -7.71 -2.06 14.21
N LEU A 333 -6.52 -1.48 13.97
CA LEU A 333 -5.30 -2.16 13.53
C LEU A 333 -4.16 -2.12 14.58
N GLY A 334 -4.51 -2.04 15.87
CA GLY A 334 -3.54 -2.11 16.95
C GLY A 334 -2.94 -0.76 17.39
N THR A 335 -3.54 0.37 17.01
CA THR A 335 -3.07 1.71 17.40
C THR A 335 -3.69 2.24 18.68
N GLY A 336 -4.72 1.58 19.21
CA GLY A 336 -5.41 1.94 20.45
C GLY A 336 -4.58 1.67 21.69
N LYS A 337 -4.93 2.36 22.76
CA LYS A 337 -4.22 2.28 24.05
C LYS A 337 -5.00 1.42 25.03
N ILE A 338 -4.35 0.37 25.55
CA ILE A 338 -4.92 -0.48 26.62
C ILE A 338 -5.22 0.37 27.86
N ASN A 339 -6.33 0.09 28.53
CA ASN A 339 -6.89 0.84 29.66
C ASN A 339 -7.37 2.26 29.28
N PHE A 340 -7.50 2.56 28.01
CA PHE A 340 -8.25 3.72 27.53
C PHE A 340 -9.67 3.31 27.19
N GLY A 341 -10.56 4.27 27.24
CA GLY A 341 -11.97 4.10 26.94
C GLY A 341 -12.65 5.44 26.70
N ILE A 342 -13.96 5.44 26.70
CA ILE A 342 -14.77 6.61 26.37
C ILE A 342 -15.41 7.15 27.63
N ASP A 343 -15.12 8.40 27.97
CA ASP A 343 -15.76 9.13 29.06
C ASP A 343 -17.25 9.27 28.80
N THR A 344 -18.07 8.69 29.65
CA THR A 344 -19.53 8.65 29.50
C THR A 344 -20.22 10.00 29.70
N SER A 345 -19.52 10.99 30.25
CA SER A 345 -20.06 12.36 30.41
C SER A 345 -19.69 13.31 29.27
N LYS A 346 -18.65 12.99 28.48
CA LYS A 346 -18.07 13.90 27.49
C LYS A 346 -17.91 13.31 26.08
N GLY A 347 -18.02 11.98 25.92
CA GLY A 347 -17.77 11.31 24.64
C GLY A 347 -16.33 11.41 24.14
N VAL A 348 -15.34 11.54 25.04
CA VAL A 348 -13.92 11.69 24.68
C VAL A 348 -13.11 10.51 25.19
N PHE A 349 -12.04 10.17 24.49
CA PHE A 349 -11.12 9.13 24.92
C PHE A 349 -10.28 9.58 26.11
N ARG A 350 -10.18 8.73 27.11
CA ARG A 350 -9.31 8.95 28.27
C ARG A 350 -8.85 7.62 28.87
N ARG A 351 -7.84 7.69 29.70
CA ARG A 351 -7.44 6.54 30.51
C ARG A 351 -8.51 6.26 31.57
N ILE A 352 -9.00 5.02 31.61
CA ILE A 352 -9.97 4.54 32.59
C ILE A 352 -9.18 3.94 33.77
N GLN A 353 -9.36 4.49 34.96
CA GLN A 353 -8.74 4.02 36.19
C GLN A 353 -9.82 3.94 37.25
N GLY A 354 -10.48 2.78 37.35
CA GLY A 354 -11.40 2.49 38.47
C GLY A 354 -12.51 3.53 38.68
N ASP A 355 -12.93 4.16 37.60
CA ASP A 355 -13.90 5.25 37.66
C ASP A 355 -15.28 4.76 38.04
N LYS A 356 -15.81 5.38 39.08
CA LYS A 356 -17.22 5.27 39.49
C LYS A 356 -18.03 6.41 38.85
N SER A 357 -17.82 6.68 37.56
CA SER A 357 -18.66 7.66 36.87
C SER A 357 -20.06 7.09 36.70
N THR A 358 -21.01 7.61 37.43
CA THR A 358 -22.42 7.23 37.28
C THR A 358 -23.03 8.09 36.20
N VAL A 359 -23.65 7.46 35.21
CA VAL A 359 -24.42 8.12 34.17
C VAL A 359 -25.83 7.56 34.19
N SER A 360 -26.82 8.43 34.25
CA SER A 360 -28.24 8.08 34.26
C SER A 360 -29.02 8.72 33.12
N ASP A 361 -28.34 9.43 32.24
CA ASP A 361 -28.93 10.03 31.04
C ASP A 361 -29.00 8.97 29.95
N ASN A 362 -30.18 8.79 29.33
CA ASN A 362 -30.44 7.86 28.24
C ASN A 362 -30.24 8.51 26.85
N SER A 363 -29.72 9.72 26.79
CA SER A 363 -29.41 10.38 25.51
C SER A 363 -28.23 9.71 24.82
N PHE A 364 -28.27 9.75 23.50
CA PHE A 364 -27.12 9.36 22.68
C PHE A 364 -26.03 10.44 22.78
N LEU A 365 -24.83 10.03 23.19
CA LEU A 365 -23.67 10.90 23.30
C LEU A 365 -22.71 10.63 22.14
N PRO A 366 -22.59 11.53 21.15
CA PRO A 366 -21.65 11.37 20.06
C PRO A 366 -20.20 11.30 20.56
N VAL A 367 -19.40 10.45 19.93
CA VAL A 367 -17.97 10.30 20.24
C VAL A 367 -17.15 10.85 19.08
N LYS A 368 -16.17 11.71 19.39
CA LYS A 368 -15.22 12.18 18.38
C LYS A 368 -14.24 11.07 18.03
N SER A 369 -14.65 10.19 17.14
CA SER A 369 -13.91 9.01 16.69
C SER A 369 -13.97 8.87 15.18
N LYS A 370 -13.06 8.05 14.64
CA LYS A 370 -13.04 7.67 13.21
C LYS A 370 -14.15 6.67 12.88
N PHE A 371 -14.49 5.79 13.83
CA PHE A 371 -15.34 4.62 13.62
C PHE A 371 -16.44 4.42 14.68
N ILE A 372 -16.39 5.16 15.79
CA ILE A 372 -17.41 5.08 16.83
C ILE A 372 -18.35 6.27 16.66
N GLU A 373 -19.63 6.00 16.48
CA GLU A 373 -20.69 7.01 16.41
C GLU A 373 -20.92 7.65 17.77
N GLY A 374 -21.12 6.81 18.77
CA GLY A 374 -21.44 7.29 20.11
C GLY A 374 -21.68 6.18 21.11
N ILE A 375 -22.01 6.59 22.31
CA ILE A 375 -22.39 5.76 23.45
C ILE A 375 -23.74 6.22 24.02
N PHE A 376 -24.42 5.34 24.70
CA PHE A 376 -25.72 5.65 25.33
C PHE A 376 -25.99 4.75 26.54
N VAL A 377 -26.93 5.14 27.39
CA VAL A 377 -27.45 4.32 28.49
C VAL A 377 -28.80 3.74 28.07
N PRO A 378 -28.94 2.42 27.89
CA PRO A 378 -30.20 1.76 27.56
C PRO A 378 -31.27 1.97 28.62
N LYS A 379 -32.40 2.59 28.23
CA LYS A 379 -33.57 2.77 29.12
C LYS A 379 -34.84 2.99 28.29
N GLY A 380 -35.70 1.98 28.23
CA GLY A 380 -36.89 2.03 27.38
C GLY A 380 -36.51 2.26 25.92
N LYS A 381 -37.24 3.13 25.23
CA LYS A 381 -36.91 3.53 23.86
C LYS A 381 -35.74 4.51 23.88
N THR A 382 -34.58 4.08 23.47
CA THR A 382 -33.30 4.83 23.50
C THR A 382 -32.81 5.06 22.10
N GLU A 383 -32.30 6.27 21.81
CA GLU A 383 -31.56 6.58 20.59
C GLU A 383 -30.18 5.93 20.65
N ILE A 384 -29.77 5.28 19.55
CA ILE A 384 -28.56 4.46 19.48
C ILE A 384 -27.59 4.87 18.38
N SER A 385 -27.92 5.90 17.59
CA SER A 385 -27.04 6.42 16.55
C SER A 385 -27.25 7.92 16.35
N ALA A 386 -26.27 8.60 15.79
CA ALA A 386 -26.37 10.01 15.41
C ALA A 386 -27.41 10.29 14.30
N THR A 387 -27.90 9.27 13.62
CA THR A 387 -28.96 9.36 12.59
C THR A 387 -30.37 9.21 13.16
N GLY A 388 -30.51 9.07 14.48
CA GLY A 388 -31.82 8.94 15.15
C GLY A 388 -32.38 7.51 15.15
N LEU A 389 -31.56 6.48 14.89
CA LEU A 389 -32.00 5.10 15.11
C LEU A 389 -32.32 4.86 16.58
N THR A 390 -33.40 4.16 16.86
CA THR A 390 -33.84 3.85 18.23
C THR A 390 -34.01 2.35 18.43
N CYS A 391 -33.82 1.90 19.68
CA CYS A 391 -34.14 0.56 20.11
C CYS A 391 -34.88 0.63 21.45
N ASP A 392 -35.89 -0.26 21.64
CA ASP A 392 -36.54 -0.41 22.93
C ASP A 392 -35.84 -1.51 23.74
N PHE A 393 -35.22 -1.10 24.83
CA PHE A 393 -34.50 -1.98 25.74
C PHE A 393 -35.40 -2.49 26.91
N GLY A 394 -36.65 -2.03 26.96
CA GLY A 394 -37.52 -2.33 28.04
C GLY A 394 -37.19 -1.61 29.35
N LYS A 395 -37.61 -2.19 30.47
CA LYS A 395 -37.32 -1.60 31.79
C LYS A 395 -35.94 -1.98 32.25
N THR A 396 -35.08 -0.97 32.42
CA THR A 396 -33.78 -1.05 33.05
C THR A 396 -33.71 -0.05 34.20
N ASP A 397 -32.71 -0.13 35.08
CA ASP A 397 -32.46 0.89 36.09
C ASP A 397 -32.04 2.22 35.44
N GLY A 398 -31.47 2.16 34.25
CA GLY A 398 -31.03 3.33 33.50
C GLY A 398 -29.83 4.04 34.12
N VAL A 399 -29.02 3.30 34.86
CA VAL A 399 -27.79 3.78 35.48
C VAL A 399 -26.62 2.91 35.04
N CYS A 400 -25.56 3.54 34.58
CA CYS A 400 -24.28 2.90 34.29
C CYS A 400 -23.18 3.45 35.22
N TRP A 401 -22.38 2.57 35.79
CA TRP A 401 -21.38 2.95 36.80
C TRP A 401 -19.96 2.96 36.26
N SER A 402 -19.75 2.71 35.00
CA SER A 402 -18.41 2.69 34.40
C SER A 402 -18.44 3.10 32.92
N SER A 403 -17.28 3.37 32.38
CA SER A 403 -17.08 3.72 30.99
C SER A 403 -16.72 2.49 30.15
N PRO A 404 -17.13 2.40 28.87
CA PRO A 404 -16.59 1.43 27.94
C PRO A 404 -15.06 1.54 27.88
N ALA A 405 -14.35 0.45 27.93
CA ALA A 405 -12.88 0.47 27.96
C ALA A 405 -12.24 -0.68 27.16
N TYR A 406 -11.09 -0.39 26.59
CA TYR A 406 -10.22 -1.38 25.96
C TYR A 406 -9.37 -2.09 27.01
N GLY A 407 -9.55 -3.38 27.11
CA GLY A 407 -8.74 -4.26 27.92
C GLY A 407 -8.00 -5.31 27.11
N LYS A 408 -6.93 -5.86 27.69
CA LYS A 408 -6.17 -6.96 27.12
C LYS A 408 -5.92 -8.01 28.18
N ILE A 409 -6.33 -9.24 27.89
CA ILE A 409 -6.13 -10.38 28.80
C ILE A 409 -4.91 -11.18 28.33
N ASN A 410 -3.93 -11.32 29.19
CA ASN A 410 -2.80 -12.23 29.01
C ASN A 410 -3.02 -13.51 29.85
N LYS A 411 -2.37 -14.62 29.46
CA LYS A 411 -2.51 -15.93 30.12
C LYS A 411 -2.25 -15.91 31.63
N THR A 412 -1.47 -14.95 32.11
CA THR A 412 -1.08 -14.77 33.50
C THR A 412 -1.90 -13.74 34.26
N ASP A 413 -2.86 -13.10 33.60
CA ASP A 413 -3.58 -11.96 34.15
C ASP A 413 -4.58 -12.40 35.23
N SER A 414 -4.66 -11.64 36.35
CA SER A 414 -5.61 -11.88 37.43
C SER A 414 -7.08 -11.72 36.98
N LEU A 415 -7.34 -10.91 35.93
CA LEU A 415 -8.65 -10.75 35.33
C LEU A 415 -9.15 -12.04 34.70
N ILE A 416 -8.27 -12.95 34.22
CA ILE A 416 -8.69 -14.28 33.75
C ILE A 416 -9.34 -15.08 34.88
N LYS A 417 -8.96 -14.85 36.12
CA LYS A 417 -9.64 -15.45 37.28
C LYS A 417 -11.10 -14.99 37.33
N GLY A 418 -11.38 -13.78 36.84
CA GLY A 418 -12.71 -13.21 36.72
C GLY A 418 -13.57 -13.77 35.59
N PHE A 419 -12.99 -14.43 34.58
CA PHE A 419 -13.68 -14.98 33.42
C PHE A 419 -13.29 -16.44 33.19
N PRO A 420 -13.75 -17.40 34.02
CA PRO A 420 -13.31 -18.80 33.95
C PRO A 420 -13.44 -19.45 32.58
N ALA A 421 -14.46 -19.07 31.82
CA ALA A 421 -14.73 -19.63 30.50
C ALA A 421 -13.73 -19.13 29.42
N LEU A 422 -13.07 -17.99 29.63
CA LEU A 422 -11.98 -17.53 28.76
C LEU A 422 -10.65 -18.25 29.04
N ARG A 423 -10.57 -19.05 30.11
CA ARG A 423 -9.43 -19.91 30.40
C ARG A 423 -9.29 -21.12 29.50
N ASN A 424 -10.23 -21.33 28.59
CA ASN A 424 -10.20 -22.48 27.71
C ASN A 424 -8.87 -22.53 26.94
N LYS A 425 -8.16 -23.66 27.06
CA LYS A 425 -6.84 -23.90 26.46
C LYS A 425 -6.79 -23.76 24.93
N ASN A 426 -7.95 -23.71 24.30
CA ASN A 426 -8.11 -23.56 22.84
C ASN A 426 -8.23 -22.10 22.38
N LEU A 427 -8.14 -21.11 23.27
CA LEU A 427 -8.10 -19.70 22.92
C LEU A 427 -6.63 -19.25 22.89
N ASN A 428 -6.19 -18.72 21.77
CA ASN A 428 -4.86 -18.13 21.64
C ASN A 428 -4.79 -16.83 22.42
N TYR A 429 -3.84 -16.71 23.34
CA TYR A 429 -3.57 -15.46 24.08
C TYR A 429 -2.56 -14.60 23.32
N PRO A 430 -2.62 -13.27 23.46
CA PRO A 430 -3.52 -12.46 24.29
C PRO A 430 -4.87 -12.17 23.63
N HIS A 431 -5.92 -11.91 24.43
CA HIS A 431 -7.24 -11.50 23.96
C HIS A 431 -7.49 -10.03 24.24
N ASN A 432 -7.89 -9.29 23.22
CA ASN A 432 -8.43 -7.96 23.35
C ASN A 432 -9.92 -8.06 23.76
N TYR A 433 -10.39 -7.12 24.57
CA TYR A 433 -11.81 -7.08 24.93
C TYR A 433 -12.32 -5.65 25.12
N ILE A 434 -13.59 -5.46 24.87
CA ILE A 434 -14.34 -4.29 25.33
C ILE A 434 -14.94 -4.65 26.68
N TYR A 435 -14.56 -3.87 27.70
CA TYR A 435 -15.26 -3.87 28.97
C TYR A 435 -16.54 -3.05 28.83
N LEU A 436 -17.66 -3.61 29.22
CA LEU A 436 -18.97 -2.96 29.15
C LEU A 436 -19.76 -3.28 30.43
N HIS A 437 -19.91 -2.29 31.31
CA HIS A 437 -20.79 -2.40 32.47
C HIS A 437 -22.25 -2.49 32.01
N SER A 438 -23.15 -3.05 32.85
CA SER A 438 -24.58 -3.02 32.52
C SER A 438 -25.09 -1.61 32.29
N ASN A 439 -26.16 -1.50 31.54
CA ASN A 439 -26.77 -0.26 31.06
C ASN A 439 -25.80 0.61 30.28
N MET A 440 -25.02 0.00 29.38
CA MET A 440 -24.14 0.69 28.47
C MET A 440 -24.28 0.16 27.04
N GLY A 441 -24.37 1.07 26.09
CA GLY A 441 -24.34 0.80 24.67
C GLY A 441 -23.25 1.60 23.96
N ILE A 442 -22.71 1.01 22.91
CA ILE A 442 -21.73 1.63 22.02
C ILE A 442 -22.04 1.27 20.58
N THR A 443 -22.10 2.28 19.72
CA THR A 443 -22.40 2.11 18.28
C THR A 443 -21.19 2.45 17.43
N PHE A 444 -20.87 1.55 16.51
CA PHE A 444 -19.80 1.68 15.53
C PHE A 444 -20.38 1.91 14.13
N SER A 445 -19.74 2.77 13.34
CA SER A 445 -20.12 3.04 11.96
C SER A 445 -19.43 2.07 10.99
N LEU A 446 -20.17 1.17 10.42
CA LEU A 446 -19.71 0.29 9.34
C LEU A 446 -19.43 1.05 8.06
N ASN A 447 -20.24 2.10 7.80
CA ASN A 447 -20.03 2.98 6.65
C ASN A 447 -18.70 3.75 6.74
N ALA A 448 -18.35 4.27 7.92
CA ALA A 448 -17.05 4.92 8.14
C ALA A 448 -15.88 3.94 7.95
N MET A 449 -16.04 2.66 8.34
CA MET A 449 -15.05 1.61 8.08
C MET A 449 -14.91 1.33 6.59
N ARG A 450 -16.02 1.18 5.83
CA ARG A 450 -15.99 0.97 4.38
C ARG A 450 -15.34 2.14 3.63
N THR A 451 -15.60 3.37 4.06
CA THR A 451 -15.01 4.57 3.47
C THR A 451 -13.51 4.67 3.77
N ALA A 452 -13.09 4.18 4.92
CA ALA A 452 -11.69 4.22 5.33
C ALA A 452 -10.82 3.18 4.60
N PHE A 453 -11.42 2.07 4.17
CA PHE A 453 -10.76 0.94 3.52
C PHE A 453 -11.44 0.64 2.18
N ASP A 454 -11.09 1.38 1.13
CA ASP A 454 -11.78 1.33 -0.18
C ASP A 454 -11.81 -0.05 -0.84
N GLU A 455 -10.82 -0.91 -0.54
CA GLU A 455 -10.66 -2.20 -1.21
C GLU A 455 -11.31 -3.37 -0.48
N ILE A 456 -11.86 -3.15 0.72
CA ILE A 456 -12.42 -4.22 1.55
C ILE A 456 -13.87 -3.95 1.91
N GLU A 457 -14.60 -5.03 2.18
CA GLU A 457 -15.99 -5.02 2.56
C GLU A 457 -16.20 -5.81 3.86
N ALA A 458 -16.98 -5.25 4.78
CA ALA A 458 -17.32 -5.94 6.01
C ALA A 458 -18.22 -7.15 5.72
N GLU A 459 -17.83 -8.32 6.21
CA GLU A 459 -18.53 -9.58 5.98
C GLU A 459 -19.20 -10.09 7.23
N ARG A 460 -18.54 -9.94 8.39
CA ARG A 460 -19.02 -10.59 9.62
C ARG A 460 -18.49 -9.91 10.88
N PHE A 461 -19.36 -9.71 11.83
CA PHE A 461 -18.98 -9.45 13.21
C PHE A 461 -18.84 -10.74 13.99
N SER A 462 -17.83 -10.83 14.83
CA SER A 462 -17.64 -11.93 15.78
C SER A 462 -17.13 -11.43 17.12
N ALA A 463 -17.59 -12.06 18.21
CA ALA A 463 -17.12 -11.80 19.57
C ALA A 463 -17.41 -13.00 20.47
N VAL A 464 -16.86 -12.97 21.69
CA VAL A 464 -17.24 -13.83 22.79
C VAL A 464 -17.69 -12.95 23.96
N CYS A 465 -18.92 -13.04 24.40
CA CYS A 465 -19.41 -12.26 25.55
C CYS A 465 -19.56 -13.11 26.81
N GLY A 466 -19.44 -12.46 27.96
CA GLY A 466 -19.54 -13.09 29.26
C GLY A 466 -19.48 -12.12 30.43
N VAL A 467 -19.90 -12.58 31.61
CA VAL A 467 -19.90 -11.82 32.86
C VAL A 467 -18.70 -12.22 33.73
N GLY A 468 -18.06 -11.25 34.38
CA GLY A 468 -16.91 -11.48 35.25
C GLY A 468 -17.26 -12.15 36.56
N SER A 469 -16.37 -13.03 37.07
CA SER A 469 -16.61 -13.79 38.31
C SER A 469 -16.53 -12.96 39.58
N THR A 470 -16.05 -11.73 39.51
CA THR A 470 -16.05 -10.80 40.65
C THR A 470 -17.46 -10.44 41.09
N ALA A 471 -18.43 -10.50 40.19
CA ALA A 471 -19.85 -10.35 40.45
C ALA A 471 -20.42 -11.42 41.42
N LYS A 472 -19.79 -12.58 41.48
CA LYS A 472 -20.27 -13.72 42.25
C LYS A 472 -20.19 -13.58 43.76
N LYS A 473 -19.35 -12.67 44.28
CA LYS A 473 -19.12 -12.50 45.72
C LYS A 473 -20.33 -11.91 46.45
N ASP A 474 -21.14 -11.13 45.75
CA ASP A 474 -22.21 -10.35 46.37
C ASP A 474 -23.62 -10.88 46.01
N GLY A 475 -23.68 -11.99 45.26
CA GLY A 475 -24.97 -12.61 44.85
C GLY A 475 -25.70 -11.86 43.74
N PHE A 476 -25.09 -10.83 43.19
CA PHE A 476 -25.56 -10.00 42.11
C PHE A 476 -24.74 -10.27 40.83
N GLY A 477 -25.11 -9.71 39.71
CA GLY A 477 -24.40 -9.83 38.47
C GLY A 477 -25.10 -10.68 37.43
N GLU A 478 -26.36 -10.38 37.22
CA GLU A 478 -27.17 -10.86 36.11
C GLU A 478 -27.35 -9.73 35.11
N MET A 479 -26.92 -9.93 33.88
CA MET A 479 -27.03 -8.91 32.86
C MET A 479 -27.42 -9.50 31.51
N ASP A 480 -28.00 -8.68 30.63
CA ASP A 480 -28.29 -9.06 29.27
C ASP A 480 -27.21 -8.54 28.34
N PHE A 481 -26.89 -9.31 27.30
CA PHE A 481 -26.06 -8.86 26.18
C PHE A 481 -26.90 -8.83 24.91
N LYS A 482 -26.82 -7.72 24.17
CA LYS A 482 -27.44 -7.60 22.85
C LYS A 482 -26.42 -7.07 21.84
N VAL A 483 -26.54 -7.55 20.60
CA VAL A 483 -25.86 -6.95 19.44
C VAL A 483 -26.92 -6.62 18.41
N LEU A 484 -26.87 -5.38 17.93
CA LEU A 484 -27.83 -4.86 16.95
C LEU A 484 -27.07 -4.49 15.66
N VAL A 485 -27.76 -4.63 14.55
CA VAL A 485 -27.35 -4.07 13.24
C VAL A 485 -28.50 -3.18 12.79
N ASP A 486 -28.22 -1.90 12.55
CA ASP A 486 -29.17 -0.86 12.17
C ASP A 486 -30.43 -0.81 13.08
N GLY A 487 -30.20 -0.99 14.38
CA GLY A 487 -31.26 -0.98 15.39
C GLY A 487 -32.02 -2.32 15.54
N GLU A 488 -31.80 -3.28 14.65
CA GLU A 488 -32.43 -4.61 14.75
C GLU A 488 -31.56 -5.54 15.62
N VAL A 489 -32.15 -6.17 16.62
CA VAL A 489 -31.48 -7.12 17.51
C VAL A 489 -31.15 -8.41 16.76
N LYS A 490 -29.86 -8.64 16.50
CA LYS A 490 -29.36 -9.86 15.84
C LYS A 490 -28.84 -10.91 16.80
N PHE A 491 -28.46 -10.50 18.01
CA PHE A 491 -28.07 -11.40 19.09
C PHE A 491 -28.68 -10.89 20.41
N ASN A 492 -29.24 -11.80 21.18
CA ASN A 492 -29.77 -11.53 22.51
C ASN A 492 -29.41 -12.69 23.46
N TRP A 493 -28.81 -12.36 24.55
CA TRP A 493 -28.53 -13.29 25.65
C TRP A 493 -29.01 -12.70 26.95
N PRO A 494 -30.23 -13.00 27.35
CA PRO A 494 -30.79 -12.56 28.63
C PRO A 494 -30.21 -13.36 29.78
N SER A 495 -30.21 -12.74 30.95
CA SER A 495 -29.86 -13.33 32.25
C SER A 495 -28.52 -14.06 32.24
N ALA A 496 -27.51 -13.42 31.68
CA ALA A 496 -26.14 -13.90 31.70
C ALA A 496 -25.54 -13.69 33.11
N THR A 497 -24.94 -14.71 33.66
CA THR A 497 -24.31 -14.69 34.99
C THR A 497 -22.86 -15.22 34.93
N ALA A 498 -22.05 -14.91 35.91
CA ALA A 498 -20.63 -15.29 35.95
C ALA A 498 -20.36 -16.80 35.97
N ASP A 499 -21.34 -17.61 36.40
CA ASP A 499 -21.26 -19.09 36.42
C ASP A 499 -21.76 -19.72 35.11
N LYS A 500 -22.47 -18.98 34.29
CA LYS A 500 -22.83 -19.44 32.94
C LYS A 500 -21.60 -19.37 32.03
N SER A 501 -21.53 -20.30 31.10
CA SER A 501 -20.48 -20.28 30.07
C SER A 501 -20.60 -19.05 29.17
N VAL A 502 -19.47 -18.55 28.67
CA VAL A 502 -19.46 -17.49 27.64
C VAL A 502 -20.25 -17.91 26.39
N ARG A 503 -20.82 -16.95 25.69
CA ARG A 503 -21.48 -17.17 24.41
C ARG A 503 -20.70 -16.55 23.27
N ARG A 504 -20.63 -17.29 22.15
CA ARG A 504 -20.06 -16.79 20.90
C ARG A 504 -21.13 -16.02 20.14
N VAL A 505 -20.76 -14.88 19.62
CA VAL A 505 -21.55 -14.05 18.72
C VAL A 505 -20.93 -14.16 17.34
N SER A 506 -21.77 -14.33 16.32
CA SER A 506 -21.36 -14.36 14.91
C SER A 506 -22.52 -13.87 14.06
N ILE A 507 -22.38 -12.65 13.53
CA ILE A 507 -23.44 -11.94 12.80
C ILE A 507 -22.90 -11.60 11.42
N PRO A 508 -23.56 -12.02 10.32
CA PRO A 508 -23.22 -11.57 8.99
C PRO A 508 -23.50 -10.07 8.88
N ILE A 509 -22.62 -9.35 8.20
CA ILE A 509 -22.77 -7.93 7.87
C ILE A 509 -23.02 -7.85 6.37
N LYS A 510 -24.03 -7.09 5.97
CA LYS A 510 -24.37 -6.85 4.57
C LYS A 510 -23.77 -5.52 4.09
N PRO A 511 -23.59 -5.32 2.77
CA PRO A 511 -23.09 -4.06 2.22
C PRO A 511 -23.91 -2.83 2.59
N GLU A 512 -25.24 -3.00 2.77
CA GLU A 512 -26.18 -1.95 3.15
C GLU A 512 -26.21 -1.62 4.63
N ASP A 513 -25.65 -2.46 5.52
CA ASP A 513 -25.69 -2.24 6.97
C ASP A 513 -24.79 -1.05 7.36
N ASP A 514 -25.33 -0.05 8.06
CA ASP A 514 -24.59 1.19 8.40
C ASP A 514 -23.97 1.15 9.80
N PHE A 515 -24.61 0.47 10.76
CA PHE A 515 -24.20 0.49 12.15
C PHE A 515 -24.21 -0.89 12.80
N ILE A 516 -23.22 -1.12 13.66
CA ILE A 516 -23.26 -2.24 14.62
C ILE A 516 -23.20 -1.69 16.04
N THR A 517 -24.10 -2.15 16.89
CA THR A 517 -24.23 -1.70 18.28
C THR A 517 -24.02 -2.88 19.22
N LEU A 518 -23.09 -2.70 20.18
CA LEU A 518 -22.88 -3.61 21.30
C LEU A 518 -23.52 -2.99 22.53
N THR A 519 -24.31 -3.75 23.26
CA THR A 519 -24.97 -3.23 24.46
C THR A 519 -25.19 -4.30 25.51
N SER A 520 -25.27 -3.85 26.73
CA SER A 520 -25.63 -4.62 27.92
C SER A 520 -26.68 -3.88 28.73
N THR A 521 -27.54 -4.62 29.40
CA THR A 521 -28.52 -4.09 30.38
C THR A 521 -28.44 -4.87 31.69
N ASP A 522 -29.00 -4.31 32.77
CA ASP A 522 -29.01 -4.89 34.13
C ASP A 522 -29.95 -6.09 34.32
N GLY A 523 -30.53 -6.60 33.20
CA GLY A 523 -31.43 -7.76 33.27
C GLY A 523 -32.70 -7.47 34.09
N VAL A 524 -32.87 -8.21 35.16
CA VAL A 524 -34.05 -8.13 36.06
C VAL A 524 -33.70 -7.60 37.45
N ASP A 525 -32.42 -7.35 37.75
CA ASP A 525 -31.97 -6.91 39.07
C ASP A 525 -31.43 -5.47 39.05
N THR A 526 -30.34 -5.20 39.69
CA THR A 526 -29.71 -3.88 39.75
C THR A 526 -28.33 -3.94 39.08
N PRO A 527 -27.78 -2.81 38.61
CA PRO A 527 -26.47 -2.78 37.93
C PRO A 527 -25.28 -3.12 38.85
N ASN A 528 -25.49 -3.60 40.06
CA ASN A 528 -24.48 -3.91 41.02
C ASN A 528 -23.71 -5.20 40.65
N GLY A 529 -22.41 -5.07 40.43
CA GLY A 529 -21.55 -6.21 40.15
C GLY A 529 -21.58 -6.70 38.69
N ASP A 530 -22.22 -5.98 37.78
CA ASP A 530 -22.41 -6.33 36.36
C ASP A 530 -21.18 -5.99 35.53
N TRP A 531 -20.21 -6.88 35.59
CA TRP A 531 -18.94 -6.72 34.88
C TRP A 531 -18.96 -7.56 33.59
N GLY A 532 -19.44 -6.97 32.51
CA GLY A 532 -19.54 -7.62 31.21
C GLY A 532 -18.35 -7.36 30.30
N ILE A 533 -18.08 -8.29 29.41
CA ILE A 533 -17.10 -8.13 28.34
C ILE A 533 -17.60 -8.65 27.01
N PHE A 534 -17.11 -8.02 25.95
CA PHE A 534 -17.04 -8.61 24.61
C PHE A 534 -15.57 -8.85 24.31
N ALA A 535 -15.12 -10.11 24.35
CA ALA A 535 -13.76 -10.52 24.01
C ALA A 535 -13.65 -10.79 22.51
N GLU A 536 -12.50 -10.41 21.93
CA GLU A 536 -12.22 -10.52 20.49
C GLU A 536 -13.35 -9.96 19.60
N PRO A 537 -13.84 -8.73 19.88
CA PRO A 537 -14.92 -8.13 19.12
C PRO A 537 -14.35 -7.62 17.78
N LYS A 538 -14.53 -8.40 16.73
CA LYS A 538 -13.88 -8.19 15.43
C LYS A 538 -14.88 -8.07 14.29
N ILE A 539 -14.61 -7.15 13.36
CA ILE A 539 -15.23 -7.12 12.04
C ILE A 539 -14.29 -7.79 11.06
N ARG A 540 -14.70 -8.92 10.49
CA ARG A 540 -13.98 -9.58 9.40
C ARG A 540 -14.31 -8.92 8.07
N PHE A 541 -13.30 -8.79 7.22
CA PHE A 541 -13.40 -8.24 5.87
C PHE A 541 -13.13 -9.30 4.82
N ILE A 542 -13.70 -9.06 3.65
CA ILE A 542 -13.34 -9.69 2.39
C ILE A 542 -12.87 -8.61 1.42
N LYS A 543 -12.03 -8.98 0.46
CA LYS A 543 -11.65 -8.09 -0.64
C LYS A 543 -12.88 -7.87 -1.53
N LYS A 544 -13.18 -6.61 -1.88
CA LYS A 544 -14.25 -6.31 -2.84
C LYS A 544 -13.95 -7.04 -4.15
N GLN A 545 -14.92 -7.77 -4.66
CA GLN A 545 -14.83 -8.30 -6.02
C GLN A 545 -15.02 -7.13 -6.99
N ARG A 546 -13.98 -6.80 -7.74
CA ARG A 546 -14.05 -5.81 -8.83
C ARG A 546 -14.63 -6.44 -10.08
#